data_174899b86b3f4557fca22e83c2c641fa
#
_entry.id   174899b86b3f4557fca22e83c2c641fa
#
_cell.length_a   1.000
_cell.length_b   1.000
_cell.length_c   1.000
_cell.angle_alpha   90.00
_cell.angle_beta   90.00
_cell.angle_gamma   90.00
#
_symmetry.space_group_name_H-M   'P 1'
#
loop_
_entity.id
_entity.type
_entity.pdbx_description
1 polymer ?
#
loop_
_entity_poly.entity_id
_entity_poly.type
_entity_poly.pdbx_seq_one_letter_code
_entity_poly.pdbx_strand_id
1 'polypeptide(L)'
;LKNINFTLRRGEILGFAGLVGAGRTEVMEAIFGATKITSGKVFLYGEEVHIKNPADAIRRKVGLATEDRRRTGLLLKKSIEENIALPTLPFHAKNGFVNVPWEIETSNDYMDKLKIKAPNINTLCGNLSGGNQQKVILSKWLAAGVKLLILDEPTKGIDVNARAEFYALMNQ
;
A
#
# COMPACT_ATOMS: atom_id res chain seq x y z
N LEU A 1 0.64 -8.68 -21.31
CA LEU A 1 -0.24 -9.69 -20.71
C LEU A 1 -1.51 -9.82 -21.55
N LYS A 2 -2.07 -11.03 -21.64
CA LYS A 2 -3.31 -11.31 -22.42
C LYS A 2 -4.19 -12.27 -21.64
N ASN A 3 -5.52 -12.10 -21.79
CA ASN A 3 -6.53 -13.02 -21.25
C ASN A 3 -6.46 -13.22 -19.72
N ILE A 4 -6.22 -12.15 -18.97
CA ILE A 4 -6.23 -12.17 -17.51
C ILE A 4 -7.68 -12.00 -17.06
N ASN A 5 -8.22 -12.98 -16.35
CA ASN A 5 -9.56 -12.96 -15.79
C ASN A 5 -9.55 -13.55 -14.39
N PHE A 6 -10.03 -12.80 -13.42
CA PHE A 6 -10.25 -13.25 -12.05
C PHE A 6 -11.28 -12.39 -11.34
N THR A 7 -11.78 -12.90 -10.26
CA THR A 7 -12.72 -12.21 -9.39
C THR A 7 -12.21 -12.31 -7.96
N LEU A 8 -12.28 -11.22 -7.22
CA LEU A 8 -11.98 -11.14 -5.80
C LEU A 8 -13.26 -10.73 -5.03
N ARG A 9 -13.60 -11.47 -3.99
CA ARG A 9 -14.76 -11.19 -3.15
C ARG A 9 -14.35 -10.37 -1.92
N ARG A 10 -15.31 -9.71 -1.32
CA ARG A 10 -15.08 -8.99 -0.06
C ARG A 10 -14.65 -9.97 1.04
N GLY A 11 -13.57 -9.62 1.76
CA GLY A 11 -12.98 -10.45 2.82
C GLY A 11 -12.13 -11.62 2.31
N GLU A 12 -11.94 -11.74 0.99
CA GLU A 12 -11.11 -12.77 0.39
C GLU A 12 -9.66 -12.32 0.27
N ILE A 13 -8.73 -13.25 0.52
CA ILE A 13 -7.31 -13.10 0.20
C ILE A 13 -7.03 -13.98 -1.03
N LEU A 14 -6.79 -13.34 -2.18
CA LEU A 14 -6.46 -14.02 -3.43
C LEU A 14 -4.95 -14.01 -3.65
N GLY A 15 -4.33 -15.19 -3.72
CA GLY A 15 -2.90 -15.33 -3.98
C GLY A 15 -2.61 -15.53 -5.47
N PHE A 16 -1.63 -14.79 -5.98
CA PHE A 16 -1.07 -14.96 -7.32
C PHE A 16 0.28 -15.68 -7.24
N ALA A 17 0.37 -16.89 -7.78
CA ALA A 17 1.61 -17.65 -7.85
C ALA A 17 2.15 -17.69 -9.29
N GLY A 18 3.47 -17.69 -9.43
CA GLY A 18 4.14 -17.76 -10.73
C GLY A 18 5.64 -17.53 -10.63
N LEU A 19 6.36 -17.88 -11.68
CA LEU A 19 7.80 -17.62 -11.78
C LEU A 19 8.09 -16.12 -11.88
N VAL A 20 9.34 -15.75 -11.61
CA VAL A 20 9.84 -14.39 -11.88
C VAL A 20 9.65 -14.07 -13.36
N GLY A 21 9.09 -12.90 -13.67
CA GLY A 21 8.76 -12.50 -15.04
C GLY A 21 7.44 -13.06 -15.58
N ALA A 22 6.63 -13.74 -14.77
CA ALA A 22 5.30 -14.24 -15.19
C ALA A 22 4.25 -13.12 -15.36
N GLY A 23 4.59 -11.86 -15.07
CA GLY A 23 3.69 -10.75 -15.28
C GLY A 23 2.78 -10.41 -14.10
N ARG A 24 3.06 -10.94 -12.90
CA ARG A 24 2.25 -10.67 -11.69
C ARG A 24 2.25 -9.18 -11.36
N THR A 25 3.42 -8.58 -11.27
CA THR A 25 3.59 -7.15 -10.97
C THR A 25 2.87 -6.27 -11.98
N GLU A 26 3.01 -6.58 -13.29
CA GLU A 26 2.39 -5.82 -14.37
C GLU A 26 0.84 -5.85 -14.31
N VAL A 27 0.25 -6.98 -13.87
CA VAL A 27 -1.21 -7.05 -13.61
C VAL A 27 -1.59 -6.12 -12.48
N MET A 28 -0.85 -6.13 -11.38
CA MET A 28 -1.13 -5.31 -10.19
C MET A 28 -0.94 -3.82 -10.48
N GLU A 29 0.11 -3.45 -11.19
CA GLU A 29 0.35 -2.09 -11.66
C GLU A 29 -0.75 -1.59 -12.61
N ALA A 30 -1.24 -2.46 -13.51
CA ALA A 30 -2.34 -2.12 -14.40
C ALA A 30 -3.65 -1.86 -13.64
N ILE A 31 -3.97 -2.69 -12.65
CA ILE A 31 -5.16 -2.48 -11.79
C ILE A 31 -5.02 -1.18 -10.97
N PHE A 32 -3.81 -0.86 -10.50
CA PHE A 32 -3.53 0.36 -9.75
C PHE A 32 -3.42 1.61 -10.64
N GLY A 33 -3.42 1.44 -11.97
CA GLY A 33 -3.31 2.56 -12.92
C GLY A 33 -1.89 3.11 -13.08
N ALA A 34 -0.87 2.38 -12.62
CA ALA A 34 0.54 2.72 -12.86
C ALA A 34 0.96 2.41 -14.31
N THR A 35 0.33 1.41 -14.92
CA THR A 35 0.47 1.08 -16.34
C THR A 35 -0.89 1.07 -17.04
N LYS A 36 -0.91 1.29 -18.37
CA LYS A 36 -2.16 1.34 -19.12
C LYS A 36 -2.69 -0.04 -19.46
N ILE A 37 -3.97 -0.27 -19.24
CA ILE A 37 -4.70 -1.41 -19.78
C ILE A 37 -5.01 -1.12 -21.26
N THR A 38 -4.58 -2.02 -22.15
CA THR A 38 -4.80 -1.90 -23.60
C THR A 38 -6.16 -2.42 -24.03
N SER A 39 -6.70 -3.41 -23.33
CA SER A 39 -8.02 -4.01 -23.60
C SER A 39 -8.52 -4.73 -22.34
N GLY A 40 -9.83 -4.96 -22.29
CA GLY A 40 -10.49 -5.58 -21.12
C GLY A 40 -11.17 -4.56 -20.24
N LYS A 41 -11.74 -5.05 -19.14
CA LYS A 41 -12.54 -4.25 -18.21
C LYS A 41 -12.15 -4.57 -16.78
N VAL A 42 -12.16 -3.56 -15.92
CA VAL A 42 -12.01 -3.70 -14.48
C VAL A 42 -13.34 -3.32 -13.83
N PHE A 43 -13.77 -4.13 -12.89
CA PHE A 43 -14.96 -3.85 -12.08
C PHE A 43 -14.54 -3.70 -10.62
N LEU A 44 -14.94 -2.62 -9.97
CA LEU A 44 -14.80 -2.43 -8.52
C LEU A 44 -16.18 -2.28 -7.90
N TYR A 45 -16.46 -3.09 -6.90
CA TYR A 45 -17.74 -3.07 -6.16
C TYR A 45 -18.97 -3.24 -7.06
N GLY A 46 -18.83 -4.01 -8.16
CA GLY A 46 -19.90 -4.25 -9.13
C GLY A 46 -20.01 -3.22 -10.27
N GLU A 47 -19.27 -2.14 -10.22
CA GLU A 47 -19.29 -1.09 -11.24
C GLU A 47 -18.06 -1.18 -12.16
N GLU A 48 -18.25 -1.01 -13.48
CA GLU A 48 -17.15 -0.90 -14.42
C GLU A 48 -16.40 0.41 -14.18
N VAL A 49 -15.07 0.32 -14.01
CA VAL A 49 -14.23 1.47 -13.73
C VAL A 49 -13.07 1.56 -14.73
N HIS A 50 -12.68 2.78 -15.02
CA HIS A 50 -11.47 3.07 -15.76
C HIS A 50 -10.50 3.86 -14.90
N ILE A 51 -9.49 3.15 -14.35
CA ILE A 51 -8.47 3.76 -13.49
C ILE A 51 -7.38 4.35 -14.38
N LYS A 52 -7.26 5.67 -14.37
CA LYS A 52 -6.37 6.42 -15.28
C LYS A 52 -4.95 6.57 -14.76
N ASN A 53 -4.78 6.58 -13.44
CA ASN A 53 -3.51 6.81 -12.76
C ASN A 53 -3.62 6.38 -11.28
N PRO A 54 -2.48 6.29 -10.54
CA PRO A 54 -2.48 5.93 -9.12
C PRO A 54 -3.36 6.82 -8.22
N ALA A 55 -3.44 8.13 -8.50
CA ALA A 55 -4.28 9.02 -7.71
C ALA A 55 -5.78 8.69 -7.86
N ASP A 56 -6.20 8.23 -9.06
CA ASP A 56 -7.55 7.74 -9.30
C ASP A 56 -7.82 6.42 -8.55
N ALA A 57 -6.85 5.50 -8.53
CA ALA A 57 -6.94 4.27 -7.74
C ALA A 57 -7.12 4.56 -6.24
N ILE A 58 -6.33 5.48 -5.68
CA ILE A 58 -6.42 5.87 -4.27
C ILE A 58 -7.80 6.48 -3.96
N ARG A 59 -8.33 7.36 -4.83
CA ARG A 59 -9.70 7.89 -4.66
C ARG A 59 -10.76 6.78 -4.64
N ARG A 60 -10.55 5.71 -5.40
CA ARG A 60 -11.40 4.52 -5.44
C ARG A 60 -11.10 3.50 -4.33
N LYS A 61 -10.25 3.88 -3.38
CA LYS A 61 -9.87 3.05 -2.24
C LYS A 61 -9.13 1.76 -2.62
N VAL A 62 -8.29 1.86 -3.66
CA VAL A 62 -7.33 0.82 -4.06
C VAL A 62 -5.94 1.26 -3.65
N GLY A 63 -5.17 0.38 -3.00
CA GLY A 63 -3.78 0.59 -2.61
C GLY A 63 -2.87 -0.47 -3.21
N LEU A 64 -1.61 -0.10 -3.47
CA LEU A 64 -0.57 -1.00 -3.96
C LEU A 64 0.70 -0.87 -3.11
N ALA A 65 1.05 -1.94 -2.40
CA ALA A 65 2.36 -2.12 -1.80
C ALA A 65 3.26 -2.82 -2.82
N THR A 66 4.21 -2.10 -3.37
CA THR A 66 5.10 -2.55 -4.43
C THR A 66 6.22 -3.44 -3.91
N GLU A 67 6.76 -4.31 -4.76
CA GLU A 67 7.87 -5.21 -4.46
C GLU A 67 9.11 -4.45 -3.93
N ASP A 68 9.52 -3.39 -4.62
CA ASP A 68 10.68 -2.57 -4.21
C ASP A 68 10.24 -1.44 -3.28
N ARG A 69 10.12 -1.78 -1.98
CA ARG A 69 9.73 -0.80 -0.96
C ARG A 69 10.67 0.40 -0.86
N ARG A 70 11.96 0.23 -1.21
CA ARG A 70 12.97 1.29 -1.07
C ARG A 70 12.93 2.31 -2.21
N ARG A 71 12.52 1.90 -3.40
CA ARG A 71 12.45 2.77 -4.58
C ARG A 71 11.05 3.34 -4.81
N THR A 72 10.02 2.54 -4.57
CA THR A 72 8.65 2.88 -4.94
C THR A 72 7.66 2.84 -3.78
N GLY A 73 7.99 2.13 -2.69
CA GLY A 73 7.10 1.97 -1.55
C GLY A 73 7.18 3.10 -0.52
N LEU A 74 8.39 3.60 -0.24
CA LEU A 74 8.66 4.59 0.81
C LEU A 74 9.57 5.72 0.33
N LEU A 75 9.37 6.90 0.89
CA LEU A 75 10.32 8.00 0.84
C LEU A 75 11.30 7.85 2.02
N LEU A 76 12.45 7.18 1.77
CA LEU A 76 13.40 6.79 2.84
C LEU A 76 14.00 7.95 3.61
N LYS A 77 14.11 9.14 2.98
CA LYS A 77 14.61 10.38 3.60
C LYS A 77 13.52 11.17 4.34
N LYS A 78 12.30 10.63 4.39
CA LYS A 78 11.15 11.20 5.06
C LYS A 78 10.79 10.39 6.31
N SER A 79 10.09 11.02 7.25
CA SER A 79 9.67 10.41 8.50
C SER A 79 8.61 9.32 8.30
N ILE A 80 8.32 8.57 9.35
CA ILE A 80 7.18 7.64 9.41
C ILE A 80 5.89 8.40 9.15
N GLU A 81 5.69 9.54 9.83
CA GLU A 81 4.53 10.42 9.70
C GLU A 81 4.30 10.84 8.26
N GLU A 82 5.32 11.45 7.62
CA GLU A 82 5.22 11.92 6.24
C GLU A 82 4.91 10.78 5.26
N ASN A 83 5.44 9.57 5.48
CA ASN A 83 5.14 8.40 4.65
C ASN A 83 3.71 7.89 4.83
N ILE A 84 3.21 7.85 6.08
CA ILE A 84 1.84 7.38 6.36
C ILE A 84 0.81 8.35 5.77
N ALA A 85 1.02 9.65 5.95
CA ALA A 85 0.09 10.68 5.48
C ALA A 85 0.05 10.84 3.96
N LEU A 86 1.15 10.54 3.26
CA LEU A 86 1.37 10.87 1.85
C LEU A 86 0.19 10.55 0.90
N PRO A 87 -0.44 9.35 0.91
CA PRO A 87 -1.53 9.04 -0.01
C PRO A 87 -2.80 9.84 0.26
N THR A 88 -2.94 10.39 1.46
CA THR A 88 -4.16 11.05 1.92
C THR A 88 -4.05 12.56 1.98
N LEU A 89 -2.86 13.12 1.76
CA LEU A 89 -2.64 14.57 1.75
C LEU A 89 -3.72 15.34 0.98
N PRO A 90 -4.12 14.96 -0.27
CA PRO A 90 -5.14 15.70 -1.02
C PRO A 90 -6.53 15.68 -0.36
N PHE A 91 -6.81 14.70 0.50
CA PHE A 91 -8.12 14.52 1.14
C PHE A 91 -8.23 15.21 2.50
N HIS A 92 -7.08 15.42 3.16
CA HIS A 92 -7.00 16.04 4.50
C HIS A 92 -6.45 17.46 4.49
N ALA A 93 -5.88 17.92 3.37
CA ALA A 93 -5.47 19.30 3.21
C ALA A 93 -6.70 20.23 3.15
N LYS A 94 -6.64 21.36 3.87
CA LYS A 94 -7.66 22.42 3.83
C LYS A 94 -7.02 23.67 3.24
N ASN A 95 -7.61 24.23 2.19
CA ASN A 95 -7.12 25.44 1.53
C ASN A 95 -5.64 25.38 1.13
N GLY A 96 -5.14 24.20 0.75
CA GLY A 96 -3.73 23.99 0.42
C GLY A 96 -2.80 23.77 1.60
N PHE A 97 -3.29 23.80 2.82
CA PHE A 97 -2.50 23.55 4.04
C PHE A 97 -2.68 22.10 4.51
N VAL A 98 -1.59 21.48 4.88
CA VAL A 98 -1.56 20.14 5.48
C VAL A 98 -2.23 20.15 6.84
N ASN A 99 -3.00 19.11 7.15
CA ASN A 99 -3.61 18.93 8.46
C ASN A 99 -2.64 18.20 9.41
N VAL A 100 -1.65 18.91 9.92
CA VAL A 100 -0.61 18.37 10.80
C VAL A 100 -1.16 17.64 12.03
N PRO A 101 -2.18 18.15 12.77
CA PRO A 101 -2.76 17.40 13.88
C PRO A 101 -3.27 16.01 13.48
N TRP A 102 -3.95 15.90 12.34
CA TRP A 102 -4.43 14.63 11.82
C TRP A 102 -3.28 13.68 11.46
N GLU A 103 -2.19 14.19 10.86
CA GLU A 103 -1.02 13.38 10.50
C GLU A 103 -0.37 12.79 11.75
N ILE A 104 -0.15 13.60 12.78
CA ILE A 104 0.44 13.18 14.05
C ILE A 104 -0.43 12.12 14.73
N GLU A 105 -1.74 12.39 14.89
CA GLU A 105 -2.68 11.45 15.52
C GLU A 105 -2.72 10.12 14.78
N THR A 106 -2.93 10.17 13.47
CA THR A 106 -3.02 8.97 12.62
C THR A 106 -1.72 8.18 12.64
N SER A 107 -0.58 8.84 12.58
CA SER A 107 0.72 8.17 12.56
C SER A 107 1.06 7.48 13.87
N ASN A 108 0.74 8.11 15.02
CA ASN A 108 0.89 7.49 16.32
C ASN A 108 -0.05 6.27 16.47
N ASP A 109 -1.32 6.41 16.07
CA ASP A 109 -2.30 5.32 16.13
C ASP A 109 -1.83 4.10 15.33
N TYR A 110 -1.35 4.28 14.09
CA TYR A 110 -0.84 3.16 13.29
C TYR A 110 0.53 2.66 13.75
N MET A 111 1.37 3.51 14.33
CA MET A 111 2.62 3.09 14.92
C MET A 111 2.38 2.10 16.07
N ASP A 112 1.38 2.37 16.91
CA ASP A 112 0.96 1.52 18.03
C ASP A 112 0.24 0.26 17.55
N LYS A 113 -0.77 0.39 16.68
CA LYS A 113 -1.58 -0.72 16.14
C LYS A 113 -0.72 -1.78 15.45
N LEU A 114 0.23 -1.35 14.62
CA LEU A 114 1.10 -2.26 13.89
C LEU A 114 2.41 -2.55 14.61
N LYS A 115 2.58 -2.02 15.83
CA LYS A 115 3.79 -2.22 16.67
C LYS A 115 5.06 -1.91 15.88
N ILE A 116 5.12 -0.72 15.28
CA ILE A 116 6.30 -0.25 14.55
C ILE A 116 7.38 0.11 15.56
N LYS A 117 8.52 -0.59 15.50
CA LYS A 117 9.64 -0.37 16.43
C LYS A 117 10.49 0.81 15.95
N ALA A 118 10.19 1.99 16.48
CA ALA A 118 10.93 3.24 16.26
C ALA A 118 10.82 4.13 17.52
N PRO A 119 11.76 5.06 17.74
CA PRO A 119 11.67 6.01 18.87
C PRO A 119 10.41 6.87 18.84
N ASN A 120 10.01 7.36 17.68
CA ASN A 120 8.82 8.19 17.47
C ASN A 120 8.49 8.29 15.97
N ILE A 121 7.38 8.95 15.63
CA ILE A 121 6.89 9.14 14.25
C ILE A 121 7.82 9.99 13.37
N ASN A 122 8.73 10.80 13.97
CA ASN A 122 9.70 11.61 13.22
C ASN A 122 10.91 10.80 12.74
N THR A 123 11.01 9.52 13.13
CA THR A 123 12.09 8.64 12.69
C THR A 123 12.06 8.48 11.17
N LEU A 124 13.22 8.68 10.52
CA LEU A 124 13.33 8.51 9.07
C LEU A 124 13.12 7.04 8.69
N CYS A 125 12.31 6.79 7.66
CA CYS A 125 12.02 5.42 7.21
C CYS A 125 13.27 4.66 6.75
N GLY A 126 14.31 5.36 6.30
CA GLY A 126 15.59 4.77 5.93
C GLY A 126 16.33 4.10 7.08
N ASN A 127 16.07 4.52 8.32
CA ASN A 127 16.71 4.01 9.54
C ASN A 127 16.00 2.79 10.13
N LEU A 128 14.86 2.40 9.56
CA LEU A 128 14.07 1.27 10.04
C LEU A 128 14.57 -0.07 9.47
N SER A 129 14.40 -1.14 10.25
CA SER A 129 14.54 -2.51 9.73
C SER A 129 13.53 -2.79 8.60
N GLY A 130 13.81 -3.77 7.75
CA GLY A 130 12.93 -4.13 6.64
C GLY A 130 11.50 -4.48 7.08
N GLY A 131 11.33 -5.16 8.21
CA GLY A 131 10.01 -5.46 8.75
C GLY A 131 9.26 -4.22 9.21
N ASN A 132 9.93 -3.26 9.87
CA ASN A 132 9.29 -2.00 10.26
C ASN A 132 8.98 -1.11 9.05
N GLN A 133 9.83 -1.08 8.02
CA GLN A 133 9.52 -0.41 6.76
C GLN A 133 8.24 -0.98 6.12
N GLN A 134 8.07 -2.30 6.14
CA GLN A 134 6.86 -2.95 5.62
C GLN A 134 5.61 -2.59 6.43
N LYS A 135 5.73 -2.50 7.75
CA LYS A 135 4.65 -2.03 8.62
C LYS A 135 4.27 -0.57 8.32
N VAL A 136 5.23 0.31 8.02
CA VAL A 136 4.94 1.69 7.58
C VAL A 136 4.19 1.70 6.25
N ILE A 137 4.54 0.84 5.27
CA ILE A 137 3.80 0.72 4.01
C ILE A 137 2.35 0.26 4.27
N LEU A 138 2.17 -0.72 5.13
CA LEU A 138 0.82 -1.18 5.50
C LEU A 138 0.03 -0.06 6.18
N SER A 139 0.63 0.64 7.16
CA SER A 139 0.04 1.80 7.83
C SER A 139 -0.42 2.87 6.85
N LYS A 140 0.42 3.20 5.86
CA LYS A 140 0.14 4.16 4.80
C LYS A 140 -1.18 3.85 4.07
N TRP A 141 -1.38 2.60 3.70
CA TRP A 141 -2.59 2.19 2.97
C TRP A 141 -3.81 2.04 3.86
N LEU A 142 -3.64 1.56 5.09
CA LEU A 142 -4.71 1.49 6.07
C LEU A 142 -5.20 2.89 6.47
N ALA A 143 -4.30 3.85 6.68
CA ALA A 143 -4.63 5.26 6.93
C ALA A 143 -5.39 5.89 5.75
N ALA A 144 -5.10 5.48 4.52
CA ALA A 144 -5.85 5.88 3.32
C ALA A 144 -7.26 5.25 3.25
N GLY A 145 -7.58 4.33 4.15
CA GLY A 145 -8.87 3.65 4.20
C GLY A 145 -9.15 2.84 2.95
N VAL A 146 -8.12 2.16 2.41
CA VAL A 146 -8.29 1.32 1.21
C VAL A 146 -9.24 0.16 1.50
N LYS A 147 -10.00 -0.23 0.48
CA LYS A 147 -10.90 -1.38 0.52
C LYS A 147 -10.35 -2.57 -0.28
N LEU A 148 -9.47 -2.29 -1.23
CA LEU A 148 -8.68 -3.27 -1.96
C LEU A 148 -7.21 -2.95 -1.75
N LEU A 149 -6.48 -3.86 -1.09
CA LEU A 149 -5.04 -3.74 -0.90
C LEU A 149 -4.32 -4.79 -1.73
N ILE A 150 -3.50 -4.34 -2.64
CA ILE A 150 -2.63 -5.18 -3.46
C ILE A 150 -1.26 -5.21 -2.80
N LEU A 151 -0.72 -6.43 -2.58
CA LEU A 151 0.58 -6.66 -1.96
C LEU A 151 1.46 -7.43 -2.94
N ASP A 152 2.49 -6.76 -3.49
CA ASP A 152 3.45 -7.41 -4.38
C ASP A 152 4.72 -7.77 -3.60
N GLU A 153 4.98 -9.08 -3.44
CA GLU A 153 6.10 -9.66 -2.69
C GLU A 153 6.30 -9.01 -1.30
N PRO A 154 5.24 -8.88 -0.47
CA PRO A 154 5.27 -8.03 0.73
C PRO A 154 6.25 -8.49 1.81
N THR A 155 6.76 -9.71 1.70
CA THR A 155 7.71 -10.27 2.66
C THR A 155 9.14 -10.40 2.11
N LYS A 156 9.41 -9.85 0.93
CA LYS A 156 10.73 -9.86 0.32
C LYS A 156 11.72 -9.03 1.16
N GLY A 157 12.84 -9.66 1.50
CA GLY A 157 13.93 -9.01 2.24
C GLY A 157 13.57 -8.60 3.68
N ILE A 158 12.65 -9.32 4.34
CA ILE A 158 12.40 -9.24 5.77
C ILE A 158 12.76 -10.56 6.43
N ASP A 159 13.14 -10.52 7.71
CA ASP A 159 13.49 -11.70 8.49
C ASP A 159 12.26 -12.58 8.79
N VAL A 160 12.54 -13.84 9.23
CA VAL A 160 11.48 -14.84 9.43
C VAL A 160 10.45 -14.42 10.47
N ASN A 161 10.90 -13.78 11.57
CA ASN A 161 10.00 -13.37 12.65
C ASN A 161 9.09 -12.22 12.18
N ALA A 162 9.66 -11.22 11.51
CA ALA A 162 8.89 -10.11 10.96
C ALA A 162 7.91 -10.58 9.86
N ARG A 163 8.25 -11.65 9.10
CA ARG A 163 7.34 -12.27 8.13
C ARG A 163 6.13 -12.89 8.82
N ALA A 164 6.35 -13.64 9.90
CA ALA A 164 5.25 -14.23 10.67
C ALA A 164 4.33 -13.17 11.27
N GLU A 165 4.89 -12.09 11.84
CA GLU A 165 4.12 -10.93 12.32
C GLU A 165 3.29 -10.29 11.20
N PHE A 166 3.88 -10.13 10.00
CA PHE A 166 3.19 -9.53 8.85
C PHE A 166 1.99 -10.39 8.40
N TYR A 167 2.16 -11.71 8.31
CA TYR A 167 1.04 -12.61 7.97
C TYR A 167 -0.07 -12.58 9.03
N ALA A 168 0.29 -12.48 10.31
CA ALA A 168 -0.70 -12.33 11.38
C ALA A 168 -1.52 -11.02 11.23
N LEU A 169 -0.88 -9.93 10.80
CA LEU A 169 -1.56 -8.66 10.51
C LEU A 169 -2.51 -8.75 9.31
N MET A 170 -2.17 -9.53 8.29
CA MET A 170 -3.04 -9.72 7.10
C MET A 170 -4.33 -10.47 7.42
N ASN A 171 -4.36 -11.26 8.49
CA ASN A 171 -5.52 -12.05 8.90
C ASN A 171 -6.46 -11.33 9.89
N GLN A 172 -6.18 -10.09 10.26
CA GLN A 172 -7.01 -9.22 11.10
C GLN A 172 -7.90 -8.31 10.27
#